data_821004ea379e28f9d5e310c05c86091c
#
_entry.id   821004ea379e28f9d5e310c05c86091c
#
_cell.length_a   1.000
_cell.length_b   1.000
_cell.length_c   1.000
_cell.angle_alpha   90.00
_cell.angle_beta   90.00
_cell.angle_gamma   90.00
#
_symmetry.space_group_name_H-M   'P 1'
#
loop_
_entity.id
_entity.type
_entity.pdbx_description
1 polymer ?
#
loop_
_entity_poly.entity_id
_entity_poly.type
_entity_poly.pdbx_seq_one_letter_code
_entity_poly.pdbx_strand_id
1 'polypeptide(L)'
;MKKLIRLFIFLFLFIPISIKAEVPDINSRNAVMINLNNNEVIYEKGKDDVIKVASMQKIMTSLIAVEKIENLSEEFVLPSGIFDGLDPDLAVVGFSAGDTVSYYDLLYATLLKSGADAAYALGIEVSGSEEEYVKLMNEKVKELGLKNTVFKNTSGLDAEGQYSSVYDMAIILKYAMNNKKFREIISTPEYTTVNGDYSFSGPVKKAKNHEMSYYVGGKTGFTDEAGLCLASYASYNDIDYVLVTGGADQSLKDQNFIDQKSLFDYFMQNYSFQTIVKKIITIKLLRLCMMMR
;
A
#
# COMPACT_ATOMS: atom_id res chain seq x y z
N MET A 1 11.48 60.59 -21.61
CA MET A 1 11.26 59.98 -20.27
C MET A 1 9.90 59.35 -20.09
N LYS A 2 8.77 59.98 -20.39
CA LYS A 2 7.41 59.40 -20.20
C LYS A 2 7.11 58.15 -21.04
N LYS A 3 7.71 57.96 -22.23
CA LYS A 3 7.57 56.75 -23.07
C LYS A 3 8.36 55.54 -22.55
N LEU A 4 9.53 55.74 -21.94
CA LEU A 4 10.33 54.68 -21.33
C LEU A 4 9.65 54.11 -20.07
N ILE A 5 9.03 54.97 -19.26
CA ILE A 5 8.31 54.55 -18.05
C ILE A 5 7.10 53.67 -18.40
N ARG A 6 6.38 53.98 -19.50
CA ARG A 6 5.26 53.11 -19.97
C ARG A 6 5.71 51.74 -20.48
N LEU A 7 6.90 51.65 -21.08
CA LEU A 7 7.48 50.38 -21.51
C LEU A 7 7.89 49.49 -20.33
N PHE A 8 8.43 50.11 -19.27
CA PHE A 8 8.85 49.40 -18.06
C PHE A 8 7.66 48.85 -17.26
N ILE A 9 6.54 49.57 -17.20
CA ILE A 9 5.31 49.09 -16.52
C ILE A 9 4.68 47.92 -17.29
N PHE A 10 4.77 47.89 -18.64
CA PHE A 10 4.28 46.79 -19.44
C PHE A 10 5.15 45.51 -19.34
N LEU A 11 6.46 45.66 -19.09
CA LEU A 11 7.36 44.52 -18.89
C LEU A 11 7.14 43.81 -17.52
N PHE A 12 6.70 44.57 -16.50
CA PHE A 12 6.43 44.02 -15.15
C PHE A 12 5.14 43.23 -15.09
N LEU A 13 4.19 43.40 -16.03
CA LEU A 13 2.92 42.70 -16.09
C LEU A 13 3.03 41.25 -16.66
N PHE A 14 4.21 40.86 -17.17
CA PHE A 14 4.46 39.55 -17.75
C PHE A 14 5.47 38.70 -16.97
N ILE A 15 5.77 39.04 -15.72
CA ILE A 15 6.51 38.11 -14.87
C ILE A 15 5.50 37.02 -14.48
N PRO A 16 5.61 35.76 -14.97
CA PRO A 16 4.77 34.70 -14.51
C PRO A 16 5.06 34.49 -13.02
N ILE A 17 4.13 34.90 -12.17
CA ILE A 17 4.16 34.53 -10.76
C ILE A 17 3.89 33.02 -10.77
N SER A 18 4.95 32.23 -10.66
CA SER A 18 4.86 30.79 -10.45
C SER A 18 4.33 30.57 -9.02
N ILE A 19 3.02 30.52 -8.87
CA ILE A 19 2.40 30.10 -7.61
C ILE A 19 2.74 28.62 -7.49
N LYS A 20 3.73 28.30 -6.65
CA LYS A 20 4.04 26.90 -6.32
C LYS A 20 2.85 26.42 -5.49
N ALA A 21 2.13 25.41 -5.98
CA ALA A 21 1.07 24.81 -5.20
C ALA A 21 1.65 24.31 -3.87
N GLU A 22 0.96 24.57 -2.78
CA GLU A 22 1.35 24.10 -1.46
C GLU A 22 1.00 22.62 -1.33
N VAL A 23 1.86 21.85 -0.64
CA VAL A 23 1.58 20.43 -0.34
C VAL A 23 0.30 20.37 0.52
N PRO A 24 -0.70 19.58 0.14
CA PRO A 24 -1.94 19.50 0.88
C PRO A 24 -1.70 19.02 2.32
N ASP A 25 -2.36 19.67 3.27
CA ASP A 25 -2.44 19.15 4.63
C ASP A 25 -3.40 17.96 4.66
N ILE A 26 -3.00 16.89 5.36
CA ILE A 26 -3.74 15.65 5.47
C ILE A 26 -4.12 15.37 6.92
N ASN A 27 -5.29 14.76 7.11
CA ASN A 27 -5.78 14.39 8.44
C ASN A 27 -4.97 13.24 9.05
N SER A 28 -4.45 12.31 8.23
CA SER A 28 -3.59 11.22 8.68
C SER A 28 -2.41 11.73 9.51
N ARG A 29 -2.18 11.10 10.67
CA ARG A 29 -1.09 11.47 11.58
C ARG A 29 0.30 11.11 11.02
N ASN A 30 0.36 10.00 10.31
CA ASN A 30 1.58 9.47 9.71
C ASN A 30 1.37 9.21 8.22
N ALA A 31 2.39 9.50 7.42
CA ALA A 31 2.38 9.21 5.99
C ALA A 31 3.78 9.08 5.40
N VAL A 32 3.91 8.27 4.36
CA VAL A 32 5.10 8.22 3.51
C VAL A 32 4.71 7.94 2.07
N MET A 33 5.28 8.69 1.13
CA MET A 33 5.15 8.45 -0.31
C MET A 33 6.52 8.20 -0.93
N ILE A 34 6.66 7.10 -1.63
CA ILE A 34 7.90 6.66 -2.27
C ILE A 34 7.68 6.56 -3.77
N ASN A 35 8.56 7.21 -4.55
CA ASN A 35 8.69 6.96 -5.97
C ASN A 35 9.54 5.69 -6.17
N LEU A 36 8.96 4.66 -6.79
CA LEU A 36 9.61 3.35 -6.92
C LEU A 36 10.63 3.29 -8.06
N ASN A 37 10.61 4.20 -9.02
CA ASN A 37 11.55 4.21 -10.13
C ASN A 37 12.96 4.64 -9.70
N ASN A 38 13.06 5.45 -8.64
CA ASN A 38 14.34 5.91 -8.09
C ASN A 38 14.50 5.64 -6.58
N ASN A 39 13.48 5.05 -5.93
CA ASN A 39 13.41 4.77 -4.50
C ASN A 39 13.47 6.03 -3.61
N GLU A 40 13.08 7.17 -4.11
CA GLU A 40 13.08 8.43 -3.38
C GLU A 40 11.81 8.58 -2.53
N VAL A 41 11.97 8.95 -1.26
CA VAL A 41 10.88 9.41 -0.40
C VAL A 41 10.53 10.84 -0.83
N ILE A 42 9.37 11.03 -1.46
CA ILE A 42 8.94 12.33 -1.98
C ILE A 42 8.00 13.09 -1.05
N TYR A 43 7.43 12.39 -0.06
CA TYR A 43 6.64 12.97 1.02
C TYR A 43 6.78 12.14 2.29
N GLU A 44 6.87 12.82 3.44
CA GLU A 44 6.88 12.15 4.75
C GLU A 44 6.21 13.01 5.83
N LYS A 45 5.52 12.34 6.75
CA LYS A 45 4.94 12.89 7.98
C LYS A 45 5.04 11.79 9.02
N GLY A 46 5.96 11.91 9.99
CA GLY A 46 6.18 10.88 11.02
C GLY A 46 6.40 9.47 10.47
N LYS A 47 7.21 9.33 9.38
CA LYS A 47 7.31 8.06 8.64
C LYS A 47 7.87 6.90 9.45
N ASP A 48 8.73 7.19 10.41
CA ASP A 48 9.42 6.19 11.25
C ASP A 48 8.76 6.03 12.63
N ASP A 49 7.68 6.77 12.90
CA ASP A 49 6.95 6.64 14.17
C ASP A 49 6.37 5.24 14.31
N VAL A 50 6.47 4.70 15.50
CA VAL A 50 5.89 3.40 15.87
C VAL A 50 4.39 3.57 16.08
N ILE A 51 3.60 2.88 15.27
CA ILE A 51 2.14 2.97 15.25
C ILE A 51 1.49 1.58 15.19
N LYS A 52 0.21 1.52 15.51
CA LYS A 52 -0.66 0.39 15.16
C LYS A 52 -1.03 0.51 13.69
N VAL A 53 -0.97 -0.60 12.96
CA VAL A 53 -1.21 -0.63 11.50
C VAL A 53 -2.46 -1.41 11.13
N ALA A 54 -3.11 -1.99 12.12
CA ALA A 54 -4.33 -2.77 11.94
C ALA A 54 -4.21 -3.77 10.77
N SER A 55 -5.27 -3.94 10.02
CA SER A 55 -5.33 -4.90 8.90
C SER A 55 -4.40 -4.59 7.72
N MET A 56 -3.63 -3.48 7.71
CA MET A 56 -2.55 -3.34 6.71
C MET A 56 -1.51 -4.45 6.86
N GLN A 57 -1.34 -5.01 8.06
CA GLN A 57 -0.50 -6.17 8.35
C GLN A 57 -0.81 -7.38 7.45
N LYS A 58 -2.06 -7.55 6.99
CA LYS A 58 -2.46 -8.64 6.09
C LYS A 58 -1.71 -8.65 4.74
N ILE A 59 -1.03 -7.55 4.40
CA ILE A 59 -0.07 -7.51 3.28
C ILE A 59 1.05 -8.51 3.55
N MET A 60 1.65 -8.50 4.76
CA MET A 60 2.69 -9.46 5.15
C MET A 60 2.14 -10.88 5.24
N THR A 61 0.97 -11.06 5.84
CA THR A 61 0.29 -12.37 5.91
C THR A 61 0.12 -12.97 4.51
N SER A 62 -0.44 -12.21 3.58
CA SER A 62 -0.65 -12.68 2.21
C SER A 62 0.67 -12.88 1.44
N LEU A 63 1.69 -12.05 1.69
CA LEU A 63 3.02 -12.19 1.09
C LEU A 63 3.65 -13.54 1.45
N ILE A 64 3.67 -13.90 2.73
CA ILE A 64 4.22 -15.20 3.18
C ILE A 64 3.44 -16.36 2.53
N ALA A 65 2.11 -16.29 2.47
CA ALA A 65 1.29 -17.33 1.85
C ALA A 65 1.63 -17.50 0.36
N VAL A 66 1.70 -16.43 -0.43
CA VAL A 66 2.03 -16.54 -1.87
C VAL A 66 3.47 -16.96 -2.14
N GLU A 67 4.39 -16.81 -1.20
CA GLU A 67 5.77 -17.28 -1.30
C GLU A 67 5.90 -18.77 -0.91
N LYS A 68 5.05 -19.27 -0.03
CA LYS A 68 5.13 -20.65 0.50
C LYS A 68 4.25 -21.65 -0.27
N ILE A 69 3.14 -21.19 -0.82
CA ILE A 69 2.16 -22.06 -1.49
C ILE A 69 2.49 -22.13 -2.99
N GLU A 70 2.81 -23.32 -3.48
CA GLU A 70 3.15 -23.53 -4.90
C GLU A 70 1.90 -23.43 -5.78
N ASN A 71 0.82 -24.10 -5.39
CA ASN A 71 -0.44 -24.17 -6.15
C ASN A 71 -1.58 -23.43 -5.40
N LEU A 72 -1.78 -22.15 -5.72
CA LEU A 72 -2.85 -21.36 -5.11
C LEU A 72 -4.27 -21.78 -5.51
N SER A 73 -4.42 -22.56 -6.60
CA SER A 73 -5.71 -23.09 -7.05
C SER A 73 -6.08 -24.42 -6.39
N GLU A 74 -5.23 -24.95 -5.51
CA GLU A 74 -5.54 -26.17 -4.78
C GLU A 74 -6.75 -25.94 -3.87
N GLU A 75 -7.75 -26.83 -4.00
CA GLU A 75 -8.97 -26.80 -3.21
C GLU A 75 -8.86 -27.81 -2.06
N PHE A 76 -9.34 -27.41 -0.91
CA PHE A 76 -9.39 -28.25 0.29
C PHE A 76 -10.58 -27.90 1.15
N VAL A 77 -10.94 -28.82 2.06
CA VAL A 77 -12.02 -28.60 3.02
C VAL A 77 -11.43 -28.04 4.29
N LEU A 78 -11.96 -26.89 4.76
CA LEU A 78 -11.55 -26.29 6.02
C LEU A 78 -11.81 -27.28 7.17
N PRO A 79 -10.75 -27.68 7.92
CA PRO A 79 -10.89 -28.71 8.93
C PRO A 79 -11.72 -28.25 10.13
N SER A 80 -12.31 -29.23 10.84
CA SER A 80 -12.99 -28.98 12.12
C SER A 80 -12.01 -28.34 13.11
N GLY A 81 -12.48 -27.30 13.80
CA GLY A 81 -11.68 -26.61 14.80
C GLY A 81 -10.65 -25.60 14.26
N ILE A 82 -10.59 -25.38 12.92
CA ILE A 82 -9.62 -24.45 12.34
C ILE A 82 -9.75 -23.02 12.91
N PHE A 83 -10.92 -22.64 13.39
CA PHE A 83 -11.19 -21.32 13.95
C PHE A 83 -11.27 -21.30 15.50
N ASP A 84 -10.94 -22.38 16.19
CA ASP A 84 -11.09 -22.50 17.65
C ASP A 84 -10.27 -21.47 18.44
N GLY A 85 -9.21 -20.93 17.86
CA GLY A 85 -8.39 -19.88 18.48
C GLY A 85 -8.68 -18.46 17.97
N LEU A 86 -9.70 -18.29 17.11
CA LEU A 86 -10.00 -16.99 16.52
C LEU A 86 -10.75 -16.09 17.51
N ASP A 87 -10.27 -14.86 17.69
CA ASP A 87 -10.91 -13.86 18.53
C ASP A 87 -12.30 -13.51 17.96
N PRO A 88 -13.39 -13.59 18.77
CA PRO A 88 -14.74 -13.35 18.29
C PRO A 88 -15.03 -11.91 17.88
N ASP A 89 -14.21 -10.93 18.30
CA ASP A 89 -14.37 -9.51 17.96
C ASP A 89 -13.75 -9.14 16.60
N LEU A 90 -13.13 -10.11 15.92
CA LEU A 90 -12.52 -9.89 14.62
C LEU A 90 -13.55 -9.78 13.49
N ALA A 91 -13.26 -8.87 12.54
CA ALA A 91 -14.00 -8.81 11.28
C ALA A 91 -13.69 -10.06 10.43
N VAL A 92 -14.69 -10.92 10.24
CA VAL A 92 -14.60 -12.16 9.49
C VAL A 92 -15.37 -12.10 8.18
N VAL A 93 -15.04 -12.97 7.25
CA VAL A 93 -15.82 -13.22 6.04
C VAL A 93 -17.02 -14.13 6.35
N GLY A 94 -16.81 -15.07 7.28
CA GLY A 94 -17.79 -16.03 7.73
C GLY A 94 -17.54 -17.43 7.20
N PHE A 95 -16.30 -17.76 6.84
CA PHE A 95 -15.93 -19.15 6.53
C PHE A 95 -16.19 -20.05 7.71
N SER A 96 -16.61 -21.29 7.40
CA SER A 96 -16.96 -22.29 8.38
C SER A 96 -16.16 -23.58 8.16
N ALA A 97 -15.95 -24.34 9.24
CA ALA A 97 -15.43 -25.70 9.11
C ALA A 97 -16.35 -26.53 8.19
N GLY A 98 -15.76 -27.22 7.23
CA GLY A 98 -16.48 -27.96 6.19
C GLY A 98 -16.65 -27.20 4.87
N ASP A 99 -16.39 -25.90 4.82
CA ASP A 99 -16.38 -25.17 3.54
C ASP A 99 -15.24 -25.69 2.66
N THR A 100 -15.52 -25.85 1.37
CA THR A 100 -14.49 -26.12 0.36
C THR A 100 -13.98 -24.79 -0.19
N VAL A 101 -12.69 -24.52 -0.04
CA VAL A 101 -12.03 -23.28 -0.46
C VAL A 101 -10.73 -23.60 -1.19
N SER A 102 -10.27 -22.67 -2.03
CA SER A 102 -8.91 -22.65 -2.55
C SER A 102 -8.03 -21.68 -1.75
N TYR A 103 -6.71 -21.81 -1.89
CA TYR A 103 -5.81 -20.80 -1.31
C TYR A 103 -6.04 -19.41 -1.94
N TYR A 104 -6.47 -19.34 -3.22
CA TYR A 104 -6.91 -18.07 -3.81
C TYR A 104 -8.11 -17.48 -3.05
N ASP A 105 -9.11 -18.29 -2.69
CA ASP A 105 -10.28 -17.81 -1.95
C ASP A 105 -9.86 -17.15 -0.62
N LEU A 106 -8.98 -17.82 0.12
CA LEU A 106 -8.47 -17.29 1.39
C LEU A 106 -7.64 -16.01 1.19
N LEU A 107 -6.79 -15.93 0.15
CA LEU A 107 -5.99 -14.74 -0.15
C LEU A 107 -6.84 -13.56 -0.57
N TYR A 108 -7.84 -13.78 -1.44
CA TYR A 108 -8.77 -12.75 -1.85
C TYR A 108 -9.63 -12.27 -0.67
N ALA A 109 -10.12 -13.19 0.16
CA ALA A 109 -10.85 -12.83 1.38
C ALA A 109 -10.00 -12.00 2.34
N THR A 110 -8.72 -12.37 2.52
CA THR A 110 -7.75 -11.67 3.37
C THR A 110 -7.48 -10.24 2.88
N LEU A 111 -7.22 -10.06 1.58
CA LEU A 111 -6.81 -8.77 1.03
C LEU A 111 -8.00 -7.86 0.67
N LEU A 112 -9.06 -8.38 0.06
CA LEU A 112 -10.17 -7.58 -0.40
C LEU A 112 -11.17 -7.26 0.71
N LYS A 113 -11.60 -8.31 1.46
CA LYS A 113 -12.61 -8.18 2.52
C LYS A 113 -12.01 -7.93 3.89
N SER A 114 -10.67 -8.12 4.03
CA SER A 114 -9.99 -8.02 5.32
C SER A 114 -10.36 -9.15 6.30
N GLY A 115 -10.80 -10.31 5.79
CA GLY A 115 -11.21 -11.46 6.59
C GLY A 115 -10.12 -11.94 7.53
N ALA A 116 -10.39 -11.89 8.84
CA ALA A 116 -9.47 -12.37 9.85
C ALA A 116 -9.48 -13.90 9.93
N ASP A 117 -10.63 -14.50 9.70
CA ASP A 117 -10.79 -15.94 9.55
C ASP A 117 -9.95 -16.50 8.39
N ALA A 118 -9.99 -15.85 7.22
CA ALA A 118 -9.17 -16.22 6.07
C ALA A 118 -7.67 -16.08 6.36
N ALA A 119 -7.25 -14.98 7.00
CA ALA A 119 -5.86 -14.75 7.38
C ALA A 119 -5.36 -15.78 8.40
N TYR A 120 -6.22 -16.14 9.37
CA TYR A 120 -5.93 -17.16 10.36
C TYR A 120 -5.81 -18.56 9.72
N ALA A 121 -6.79 -18.91 8.85
CA ALA A 121 -6.76 -20.18 8.13
C ALA A 121 -5.48 -20.31 7.26
N LEU A 122 -5.08 -19.26 6.54
CA LEU A 122 -3.80 -19.26 5.81
C LEU A 122 -2.61 -19.55 6.76
N GLY A 123 -2.60 -18.96 7.95
CA GLY A 123 -1.57 -19.20 8.94
C GLY A 123 -1.48 -20.65 9.37
N ILE A 124 -2.61 -21.26 9.68
CA ILE A 124 -2.71 -22.68 10.08
C ILE A 124 -2.29 -23.60 8.94
N GLU A 125 -2.84 -23.40 7.74
CA GLU A 125 -2.60 -24.28 6.59
C GLU A 125 -1.13 -24.23 6.12
N VAL A 126 -0.48 -23.06 6.18
CA VAL A 126 0.90 -22.89 5.71
C VAL A 126 1.93 -23.38 6.72
N SER A 127 1.67 -23.27 8.03
CA SER A 127 2.70 -23.48 9.06
C SER A 127 2.24 -24.36 10.24
N GLY A 128 1.01 -24.83 10.25
CA GLY A 128 0.44 -25.69 11.30
C GLY A 128 -0.07 -24.94 12.52
N SER A 129 0.31 -23.66 12.71
CA SER A 129 -0.20 -22.80 13.78
C SER A 129 0.00 -21.32 13.48
N GLU A 130 -0.82 -20.44 14.07
CA GLU A 130 -0.64 -19.00 13.97
C GLU A 130 0.72 -18.57 14.54
N GLU A 131 1.16 -19.20 15.64
CA GLU A 131 2.46 -18.87 16.26
C GLU A 131 3.63 -19.12 15.30
N GLU A 132 3.67 -20.26 14.62
CA GLU A 132 4.71 -20.57 13.63
C GLU A 132 4.64 -19.62 12.44
N TYR A 133 3.43 -19.26 12.01
CA TYR A 133 3.25 -18.28 10.92
C TYR A 133 3.77 -16.89 11.30
N VAL A 134 3.49 -16.43 12.52
CA VAL A 134 4.01 -15.17 13.04
C VAL A 134 5.54 -15.16 13.10
N LYS A 135 6.18 -16.32 13.39
CA LYS A 135 7.64 -16.43 13.28
C LYS A 135 8.13 -16.17 11.85
N LEU A 136 7.47 -16.77 10.84
CA LEU A 136 7.79 -16.52 9.42
C LEU A 136 7.61 -15.05 9.04
N MET A 137 6.54 -14.40 9.52
CA MET A 137 6.33 -12.97 9.30
C MET A 137 7.47 -12.13 9.87
N ASN A 138 7.90 -12.41 11.11
CA ASN A 138 8.99 -11.67 11.76
C ASN A 138 10.39 -12.03 11.19
N GLU A 139 10.58 -13.21 10.62
CA GLU A 139 11.77 -13.55 9.83
C GLU A 139 11.82 -12.70 8.55
N LYS A 140 10.71 -12.53 7.85
CA LYS A 140 10.60 -11.63 6.68
C LYS A 140 10.86 -10.18 7.05
N VAL A 141 10.39 -9.71 8.22
CA VAL A 141 10.74 -8.37 8.76
C VAL A 141 12.26 -8.20 8.83
N LYS A 142 12.99 -9.19 9.36
CA LYS A 142 14.46 -9.16 9.45
C LYS A 142 15.11 -9.23 8.07
N GLU A 143 14.61 -10.10 7.18
CA GLU A 143 15.09 -10.25 5.79
C GLU A 143 15.00 -8.91 5.04
N LEU A 144 13.88 -8.19 5.20
CA LEU A 144 13.67 -6.89 4.57
C LEU A 144 14.40 -5.72 5.28
N GLY A 145 15.07 -5.99 6.40
CA GLY A 145 15.82 -4.98 7.15
C GLY A 145 14.93 -3.93 7.84
N LEU A 146 13.68 -4.28 8.15
CA LEU A 146 12.71 -3.39 8.79
C LEU A 146 13.07 -3.20 10.28
N LYS A 147 12.99 -1.97 10.77
CA LYS A 147 13.49 -1.61 12.10
C LYS A 147 12.37 -1.35 13.11
N ASN A 148 11.21 -0.97 12.62
CA ASN A 148 10.09 -0.51 13.45
C ASN A 148 8.88 -1.44 13.32
N THR A 149 9.10 -2.75 13.13
CA THR A 149 8.01 -3.71 12.89
C THR A 149 8.16 -4.97 13.73
N VAL A 150 7.10 -5.33 14.46
CA VAL A 150 6.92 -6.63 15.12
C VAL A 150 5.47 -7.06 14.95
N PHE A 151 5.25 -8.25 14.45
CA PHE A 151 3.94 -8.88 14.33
C PHE A 151 3.70 -9.90 15.44
N LYS A 152 2.43 -10.03 15.91
CA LYS A 152 2.00 -10.94 16.98
C LYS A 152 0.85 -11.86 16.58
N ASN A 153 0.16 -11.57 15.48
CA ASN A 153 -0.93 -12.37 14.94
C ASN A 153 -0.96 -12.25 13.40
N THR A 154 -1.87 -12.95 12.75
CA THR A 154 -2.04 -12.92 11.28
C THR A 154 -3.01 -11.84 10.82
N SER A 155 -3.88 -11.36 11.71
CA SER A 155 -5.05 -10.52 11.38
C SER A 155 -4.78 -9.01 11.42
N GLY A 156 -3.84 -8.56 12.27
CA GLY A 156 -3.59 -7.15 12.56
C GLY A 156 -4.49 -6.60 13.66
N LEU A 157 -5.12 -7.47 14.47
CA LEU A 157 -5.76 -7.05 15.73
C LEU A 157 -4.68 -6.51 16.66
N ASP A 158 -5.03 -5.46 17.40
CA ASP A 158 -4.07 -4.84 18.34
C ASP A 158 -3.66 -5.85 19.41
N ALA A 159 -2.37 -5.99 19.61
CA ALA A 159 -1.77 -6.86 20.60
C ALA A 159 -0.60 -6.16 21.28
N GLU A 160 -0.29 -6.57 22.52
CA GLU A 160 0.86 -6.04 23.24
C GLU A 160 2.16 -6.37 22.51
N GLY A 161 2.99 -5.35 22.30
CA GLY A 161 4.25 -5.48 21.57
C GLY A 161 4.09 -5.68 20.05
N GLN A 162 2.88 -5.51 19.48
CA GLN A 162 2.65 -5.44 18.03
C GLN A 162 2.67 -3.99 17.55
N TYR A 163 3.50 -3.72 16.58
CA TYR A 163 3.63 -2.38 15.95
C TYR A 163 4.28 -2.45 14.58
N SER A 164 4.17 -1.34 13.84
CA SER A 164 4.94 -1.07 12.64
C SER A 164 5.13 0.44 12.46
N SER A 165 5.67 0.86 11.31
CA SER A 165 5.67 2.25 10.86
C SER A 165 5.08 2.33 9.45
N VAL A 166 4.65 3.53 9.02
CA VAL A 166 4.19 3.70 7.64
C VAL A 166 5.32 3.46 6.64
N TYR A 167 6.57 3.74 7.02
CA TYR A 167 7.73 3.45 6.18
C TYR A 167 7.97 1.94 6.02
N ASP A 168 7.98 1.18 7.11
CA ASP A 168 8.16 -0.27 7.05
C ASP A 168 7.03 -0.94 6.26
N MET A 169 5.77 -0.50 6.47
CA MET A 169 4.63 -0.97 5.68
C MET A 169 4.76 -0.64 4.18
N ALA A 170 5.34 0.52 3.84
CA ALA A 170 5.61 0.88 2.44
C ALA A 170 6.67 -0.05 1.81
N ILE A 171 7.71 -0.41 2.55
CA ILE A 171 8.72 -1.37 2.09
C ILE A 171 8.13 -2.77 1.91
N ILE A 172 7.27 -3.23 2.85
CA ILE A 172 6.56 -4.51 2.73
C ILE A 172 5.68 -4.53 1.47
N LEU A 173 4.86 -3.49 1.26
CA LEU A 173 3.99 -3.42 0.07
C LEU A 173 4.81 -3.36 -1.22
N LYS A 174 5.85 -2.53 -1.28
CA LYS A 174 6.77 -2.46 -2.42
C LYS A 174 7.36 -3.84 -2.77
N TYR A 175 7.83 -4.57 -1.76
CA TYR A 175 8.40 -5.90 -1.95
C TYR A 175 7.33 -6.89 -2.45
N ALA A 176 6.15 -6.92 -1.80
CA ALA A 176 5.05 -7.81 -2.15
C ALA A 176 4.56 -7.58 -3.60
N MET A 177 4.53 -6.35 -4.08
CA MET A 177 4.13 -6.00 -5.44
C MET A 177 5.06 -6.54 -6.55
N ASN A 178 6.27 -7.02 -6.22
CA ASN A 178 7.13 -7.73 -7.18
C ASN A 178 6.66 -9.18 -7.42
N ASN A 179 5.90 -9.77 -6.51
CA ASN A 179 5.30 -11.07 -6.70
C ASN A 179 4.04 -10.95 -7.59
N LYS A 180 4.05 -11.62 -8.75
CA LYS A 180 2.96 -11.52 -9.73
C LYS A 180 1.61 -11.98 -9.19
N LYS A 181 1.60 -13.08 -8.41
CA LYS A 181 0.36 -13.62 -7.80
C LYS A 181 -0.20 -12.66 -6.77
N PHE A 182 0.66 -12.10 -5.90
CA PHE A 182 0.26 -11.09 -4.93
C PHE A 182 -0.29 -9.83 -5.61
N ARG A 183 0.42 -9.32 -6.64
CA ARG A 183 -0.01 -8.15 -7.43
C ARG A 183 -1.39 -8.38 -8.06
N GLU A 184 -1.62 -9.54 -8.67
CA GLU A 184 -2.91 -9.93 -9.24
C GLU A 184 -4.02 -9.83 -8.20
N ILE A 185 -3.85 -10.47 -7.04
CA ILE A 185 -4.85 -10.53 -5.99
C ILE A 185 -5.19 -9.13 -5.45
N ILE A 186 -4.18 -8.35 -5.04
CA ILE A 186 -4.39 -7.04 -4.42
C ILE A 186 -4.96 -5.99 -5.40
N SER A 187 -4.76 -6.20 -6.72
CA SER A 187 -5.27 -5.32 -7.78
C SER A 187 -6.67 -5.68 -8.26
N THR A 188 -7.23 -6.78 -7.77
CA THR A 188 -8.56 -7.27 -8.17
C THR A 188 -9.64 -6.42 -7.50
N PRO A 189 -10.59 -5.82 -8.26
CA PRO A 189 -11.65 -5.01 -7.67
C PRO A 189 -12.72 -5.84 -6.95
N GLU A 190 -13.04 -7.01 -7.50
CA GLU A 190 -14.08 -7.93 -6.99
C GLU A 190 -13.68 -9.37 -7.30
N TYR A 191 -14.00 -10.28 -6.40
CA TYR A 191 -13.73 -11.70 -6.53
C TYR A 191 -14.91 -12.52 -5.96
N THR A 192 -15.21 -13.64 -6.59
CA THR A 192 -16.18 -14.63 -6.10
C THR A 192 -15.44 -15.95 -5.94
N THR A 193 -15.66 -16.63 -4.81
CA THR A 193 -15.04 -17.93 -4.47
C THR A 193 -15.35 -18.99 -5.53
N VAL A 194 -14.52 -20.02 -5.62
CA VAL A 194 -14.66 -21.08 -6.65
C VAL A 194 -16.02 -21.79 -6.62
N ASN A 195 -16.59 -21.96 -5.43
CA ASN A 195 -17.93 -22.54 -5.25
C ASN A 195 -19.09 -21.53 -5.36
N GLY A 196 -18.78 -20.22 -5.47
CA GLY A 196 -19.77 -19.15 -5.61
C GLY A 196 -20.44 -18.69 -4.33
N ASP A 197 -20.07 -19.23 -3.16
CA ASP A 197 -20.75 -18.95 -1.88
C ASP A 197 -20.44 -17.54 -1.34
N TYR A 198 -19.25 -17.01 -1.65
CA TYR A 198 -18.81 -15.71 -1.14
C TYR A 198 -18.37 -14.79 -2.27
N SER A 199 -18.70 -13.50 -2.13
CA SER A 199 -18.22 -12.45 -3.04
C SER A 199 -17.62 -11.27 -2.25
N PHE A 200 -16.45 -10.81 -2.70
CA PHE A 200 -15.70 -9.76 -2.04
C PHE A 200 -15.45 -8.58 -2.97
N SER A 201 -15.46 -7.38 -2.43
CA SER A 201 -14.95 -6.19 -3.12
C SER A 201 -13.88 -5.51 -2.26
N GLY A 202 -12.82 -5.05 -2.92
CA GLY A 202 -11.63 -4.54 -2.26
C GLY A 202 -11.41 -3.03 -2.38
N PRO A 203 -10.27 -2.55 -1.89
CA PRO A 203 -9.87 -1.15 -1.96
C PRO A 203 -9.86 -0.57 -3.37
N VAL A 204 -9.57 -1.38 -4.41
CA VAL A 204 -9.58 -0.94 -5.81
C VAL A 204 -10.96 -0.42 -6.25
N LYS A 205 -12.05 -1.14 -5.88
CA LYS A 205 -13.41 -0.68 -6.16
C LYS A 205 -13.71 0.62 -5.44
N LYS A 206 -13.28 0.75 -4.18
CA LYS A 206 -13.45 1.95 -3.37
C LYS A 206 -12.66 3.13 -3.93
N ALA A 207 -11.41 2.92 -4.36
CA ALA A 207 -10.58 3.94 -5.00
C ALA A 207 -11.20 4.49 -6.28
N LYS A 208 -11.87 3.64 -7.09
CA LYS A 208 -12.64 4.09 -8.26
C LYS A 208 -13.77 5.04 -7.90
N ASN A 209 -14.46 4.81 -6.78
CA ASN A 209 -15.51 5.71 -6.29
C ASN A 209 -14.95 7.08 -5.87
N HIS A 210 -13.66 7.16 -5.54
CA HIS A 210 -12.92 8.38 -5.27
C HIS A 210 -12.17 8.95 -6.49
N GLU A 211 -12.47 8.46 -7.72
CA GLU A 211 -11.86 8.92 -8.97
C GLU A 211 -10.33 8.75 -9.04
N MET A 212 -9.79 7.76 -8.34
CA MET A 212 -8.35 7.47 -8.32
C MET A 212 -8.01 6.47 -9.44
N SER A 213 -8.03 6.91 -10.70
CA SER A 213 -7.78 6.05 -11.88
C SER A 213 -6.36 5.45 -11.92
N TYR A 214 -5.41 6.06 -11.24
CA TYR A 214 -4.02 5.62 -11.11
C TYR A 214 -3.82 4.55 -10.01
N TYR A 215 -4.85 4.26 -9.22
CA TYR A 215 -4.77 3.29 -8.12
C TYR A 215 -4.75 1.87 -8.66
N VAL A 216 -3.71 1.13 -8.33
CA VAL A 216 -3.51 -0.26 -8.77
C VAL A 216 -3.99 -1.26 -7.75
N GLY A 217 -3.68 -1.04 -6.47
CA GLY A 217 -4.06 -1.95 -5.41
C GLY A 217 -3.66 -1.43 -4.03
N GLY A 218 -4.16 -2.05 -2.98
CA GLY A 218 -3.80 -1.67 -1.62
C GLY A 218 -4.62 -2.37 -0.55
N LYS A 219 -4.34 -2.00 0.71
CA LYS A 219 -4.99 -2.59 1.89
C LYS A 219 -5.37 -1.50 2.89
N THR A 220 -6.63 -1.47 3.28
CA THR A 220 -7.12 -0.66 4.39
C THR A 220 -6.80 -1.30 5.74
N GLY A 221 -6.69 -0.50 6.78
CA GLY A 221 -6.64 -0.92 8.18
C GLY A 221 -7.50 -0.02 9.05
N PHE A 222 -8.05 -0.60 10.10
CA PHE A 222 -8.77 0.13 11.14
C PHE A 222 -8.79 -0.65 12.45
N THR A 223 -8.43 0.00 13.51
CA THR A 223 -8.77 -0.28 14.91
C THR A 223 -8.95 1.05 15.62
N ASP A 224 -9.52 1.07 16.80
CA ASP A 224 -9.69 2.33 17.55
C ASP A 224 -8.34 2.99 17.88
N GLU A 225 -7.29 2.20 18.13
CA GLU A 225 -5.94 2.72 18.38
C GLU A 225 -5.26 3.19 17.09
N ALA A 226 -5.40 2.43 16.00
CA ALA A 226 -4.77 2.73 14.72
C ALA A 226 -5.38 3.93 14.00
N GLY A 227 -6.69 4.18 14.18
CA GLY A 227 -7.46 5.06 13.30
C GLY A 227 -7.60 4.48 11.89
N LEU A 228 -8.04 5.30 10.93
CA LEU A 228 -8.12 4.88 9.53
C LEU A 228 -6.72 4.84 8.91
N CYS A 229 -6.35 3.67 8.36
CA CYS A 229 -5.08 3.42 7.70
C CYS A 229 -5.29 2.95 6.25
N LEU A 230 -4.31 3.24 5.38
CA LEU A 230 -4.31 2.76 3.99
C LEU A 230 -2.89 2.62 3.46
N ALA A 231 -2.56 1.45 2.93
CA ALA A 231 -1.35 1.22 2.14
C ALA A 231 -1.76 1.04 0.67
N SER A 232 -1.21 1.84 -0.23
CA SER A 232 -1.59 1.89 -1.65
C SER A 232 -0.39 1.79 -2.57
N TYR A 233 -0.60 1.11 -3.69
CA TYR A 233 0.28 1.14 -4.86
C TYR A 233 -0.47 1.83 -6.01
N ALA A 234 0.17 2.78 -6.64
CA ALA A 234 -0.37 3.55 -7.75
C ALA A 234 0.64 3.62 -8.90
N SER A 235 0.12 3.73 -10.13
CA SER A 235 0.93 3.90 -11.35
C SER A 235 0.39 5.05 -12.18
N TYR A 236 1.26 5.99 -12.55
CA TYR A 236 0.90 7.17 -13.33
C TYR A 236 2.08 7.62 -14.21
N ASN A 237 1.86 7.76 -15.51
CA ASN A 237 2.87 8.18 -16.49
C ASN A 237 4.18 7.36 -16.40
N ASP A 238 4.07 6.03 -16.37
CA ASP A 238 5.19 5.08 -16.24
C ASP A 238 6.02 5.23 -14.94
N ILE A 239 5.44 5.86 -13.93
CA ILE A 239 6.04 5.98 -12.60
C ILE A 239 5.15 5.25 -11.61
N ASP A 240 5.77 4.35 -10.86
CA ASP A 240 5.11 3.62 -9.79
C ASP A 240 5.37 4.28 -8.43
N TYR A 241 4.32 4.30 -7.61
CA TYR A 241 4.35 4.91 -6.28
C TYR A 241 3.80 3.95 -5.23
N VAL A 242 4.38 4.00 -4.05
CA VAL A 242 3.75 3.50 -2.83
C VAL A 242 3.45 4.68 -1.93
N LEU A 243 2.22 4.73 -1.41
CA LEU A 243 1.79 5.69 -0.39
C LEU A 243 1.15 4.93 0.76
N VAL A 244 1.66 5.13 1.98
CA VAL A 244 1.07 4.59 3.20
C VAL A 244 0.69 5.73 4.12
N THR A 245 -0.54 5.71 4.61
CA THR A 245 -1.07 6.65 5.60
C THR A 245 -1.62 5.91 6.81
N GLY A 246 -1.47 6.49 8.00
CA GLY A 246 -1.95 5.93 9.26
C GLY A 246 -2.55 7.00 10.17
N GLY A 247 -3.50 6.59 11.00
CA GLY A 247 -4.04 7.42 12.06
C GLY A 247 -4.96 8.55 11.61
N ALA A 248 -5.68 8.41 10.48
CA ALA A 248 -6.72 9.36 10.13
C ALA A 248 -7.96 9.18 11.03
N ASP A 249 -8.70 10.28 11.25
CA ASP A 249 -9.86 10.34 12.15
C ASP A 249 -10.98 9.41 11.65
N GLN A 250 -11.35 8.46 12.49
CA GLN A 250 -12.39 7.48 12.19
C GLN A 250 -13.81 8.09 12.09
N SER A 251 -14.04 9.26 12.67
CA SER A 251 -15.33 9.97 12.56
C SER A 251 -15.57 10.53 11.16
N LEU A 252 -14.50 10.67 10.36
CA LEU A 252 -14.54 11.18 9.00
C LEU A 252 -14.61 10.02 7.99
N LYS A 253 -15.73 9.91 7.28
CA LYS A 253 -15.93 8.84 6.30
C LYS A 253 -14.85 8.86 5.23
N ASP A 254 -14.20 7.70 5.00
CA ASP A 254 -13.23 7.48 3.93
C ASP A 254 -12.01 8.42 3.95
N GLN A 255 -11.70 9.01 5.12
CA GLN A 255 -10.64 10.02 5.24
C GLN A 255 -9.28 9.52 4.77
N ASN A 256 -8.97 8.23 4.98
CA ASN A 256 -7.76 7.61 4.47
C ASN A 256 -7.65 7.63 2.93
N PHE A 257 -8.77 7.49 2.20
CA PHE A 257 -8.79 7.63 0.73
C PHE A 257 -8.70 9.10 0.31
N ILE A 258 -9.38 10.01 1.03
CA ILE A 258 -9.36 11.45 0.75
C ILE A 258 -7.93 12.00 0.92
N ASP A 259 -7.25 11.65 2.01
CA ASP A 259 -5.87 12.05 2.27
C ASP A 259 -4.93 11.56 1.16
N GLN A 260 -5.03 10.28 0.81
CA GLN A 260 -4.17 9.72 -0.23
C GLN A 260 -4.45 10.31 -1.61
N LYS A 261 -5.72 10.52 -1.96
CA LYS A 261 -6.07 11.19 -3.21
C LYS A 261 -5.44 12.58 -3.30
N SER A 262 -5.54 13.36 -2.23
CA SER A 262 -4.95 14.70 -2.18
C SER A 262 -3.45 14.70 -2.42
N LEU A 263 -2.71 13.76 -1.79
CA LEU A 263 -1.27 13.62 -1.98
C LEU A 263 -0.92 13.12 -3.38
N PHE A 264 -1.59 12.07 -3.87
CA PHE A 264 -1.34 11.54 -5.22
C PHE A 264 -1.59 12.60 -6.29
N ASP A 265 -2.75 13.27 -6.26
CA ASP A 265 -3.10 14.31 -7.22
C ASP A 265 -2.09 15.46 -7.20
N TYR A 266 -1.65 15.88 -6.01
CA TYR A 266 -0.63 16.93 -5.87
C TYR A 266 0.71 16.50 -6.48
N PHE A 267 1.24 15.34 -6.07
CA PHE A 267 2.57 14.92 -6.52
C PHE A 267 2.59 14.51 -8.00
N MET A 268 1.55 13.84 -8.50
CA MET A 268 1.45 13.44 -9.91
C MET A 268 1.27 14.64 -10.87
N GLN A 269 0.63 15.73 -10.42
CA GLN A 269 0.44 16.94 -11.23
C GLN A 269 1.63 17.90 -11.18
N ASN A 270 2.31 18.01 -10.03
CA ASN A 270 3.31 19.02 -9.79
C ASN A 270 4.76 18.51 -9.90
N TYR A 271 4.98 17.17 -9.95
CA TYR A 271 6.32 16.59 -10.06
C TYR A 271 6.47 15.83 -11.38
N SER A 272 7.38 16.31 -12.22
CA SER A 272 7.85 15.58 -13.38
C SER A 272 9.29 15.09 -13.12
N PHE A 273 9.50 13.77 -13.14
CA PHE A 273 10.84 13.21 -13.00
C PHE A 273 11.56 13.28 -14.35
N GLN A 274 12.54 14.18 -14.47
CA GLN A 274 13.42 14.22 -15.66
C GLN A 274 14.58 13.25 -15.47
N THR A 275 14.72 12.31 -16.38
CA THR A 275 15.90 11.43 -16.43
C THR A 275 17.14 12.26 -16.84
N ILE A 276 17.89 12.76 -15.87
CA ILE A 276 19.09 13.60 -16.07
C ILE A 276 20.17 12.86 -16.88
N VAL A 277 20.16 11.51 -16.83
CA VAL A 277 21.17 10.66 -17.48
C VAL A 277 21.23 10.84 -19.01
N LYS A 278 20.10 11.04 -19.70
CA LYS A 278 20.11 11.31 -21.16
C LYS A 278 20.81 12.61 -21.50
N LYS A 279 20.73 13.64 -20.67
CA LYS A 279 21.36 14.96 -20.91
C LYS A 279 22.88 14.91 -20.70
N ILE A 280 23.37 14.15 -19.73
CA ILE A 280 24.80 14.02 -19.45
C ILE A 280 25.49 13.20 -20.55
N ILE A 281 24.88 12.13 -21.03
CA ILE A 281 25.44 11.32 -22.15
C ILE A 281 25.47 12.13 -23.42
N THR A 282 24.43 12.90 -23.73
CA THR A 282 24.37 13.77 -24.93
C THR A 282 25.43 14.87 -24.85
N ILE A 283 25.67 15.49 -23.68
CA ILE A 283 26.71 16.50 -23.48
C ILE A 283 28.11 15.90 -23.57
N LYS A 284 28.34 14.69 -23.05
CA LYS A 284 29.63 13.99 -23.20
C LYS A 284 29.91 13.58 -24.64
N LEU A 285 28.91 13.09 -25.36
CA LEU A 285 29.03 12.76 -26.79
C LEU A 285 29.28 13.98 -27.65
N LEU A 286 28.60 15.10 -27.40
CA LEU A 286 28.86 16.37 -28.09
C LEU A 286 30.26 16.93 -27.80
N ARG A 287 30.77 16.82 -26.56
CA ARG A 287 32.14 17.22 -26.24
C ARG A 287 33.18 16.32 -26.92
N LEU A 288 32.94 14.99 -26.98
CA LEU A 288 33.82 14.07 -27.71
C LEU A 288 33.86 14.39 -29.21
N CYS A 289 32.71 14.64 -29.84
CA CYS A 289 32.65 15.03 -31.26
C CYS A 289 33.30 16.41 -31.56
N MET A 290 33.32 17.35 -30.61
CA MET A 290 34.02 18.64 -30.74
C MET A 290 35.52 18.54 -30.53
N MET A 291 35.99 17.52 -29.83
CA MET A 291 37.45 17.28 -29.59
C MET A 291 38.10 16.43 -30.71
N MET A 292 37.31 15.85 -31.61
CA MET A 292 37.80 15.05 -32.76
C MET A 292 37.71 15.82 -34.10
N ARG A 293 37.46 17.12 -34.06
CA ARG A 293 37.64 18.07 -35.17
C ARG A 293 38.74 19.08 -34.83
#